data_29337cea814981c648af3ebba389c414
#
_entry.id   29337cea814981c648af3ebba389c414
#
_cell.length_a   1.000
_cell.length_b   1.000
_cell.length_c   1.000
_cell.angle_alpha   90.00
_cell.angle_beta   90.00
_cell.angle_gamma   90.00
#
_symmetry.space_group_name_H-M   'P 1'
#
loop_
_entity.id
_entity.type
_entity.pdbx_description
1 polymer ?
#
loop_
_entity_poly.entity_id
_entity_poly.type
_entity_poly.pdbx_seq_one_letter_code
_entity_poly.pdbx_strand_id
1 'polypeptide(L)'
;GIFISIHIVLDPLSGLLSAGLLLYSILARYEVGPLAMLKPHFWLYNVIMLMQMLLLQLVAYAAISRTLHWSENIWWHACGVFALSALVEAARKCLPPEEETAYRDSYSSRLGVWGSAIVTLLIGLLSMWLYAQIPGVSQLYLWLAILPLLLGALRYANKPDKKGKYIIQAGAVLSYLILNLVLWL
;
A
#
# COMPACT_ATOMS: atom_id res chain seq x y z
N GLY A 1 -5.36 20.35 -12.99
CA GLY A 1 -5.72 21.74 -13.12
C GLY A 1 -7.14 22.07 -12.64
N ILE A 2 -8.15 21.97 -13.52
CA ILE A 2 -9.55 22.43 -13.26
C ILE A 2 -10.15 21.80 -11.98
N PHE A 3 -9.97 20.52 -11.73
CA PHE A 3 -10.50 19.85 -10.56
C PHE A 3 -9.98 20.46 -9.24
N ILE A 4 -8.68 20.74 -9.16
CA ILE A 4 -8.07 21.36 -7.98
C ILE A 4 -8.57 22.78 -7.80
N SER A 5 -8.70 23.54 -8.90
CA SER A 5 -9.21 24.92 -8.84
C SER A 5 -10.65 24.97 -8.31
N ILE A 6 -11.51 24.03 -8.73
CA ILE A 6 -12.88 23.91 -8.22
C ILE A 6 -12.85 23.56 -6.72
N HIS A 7 -12.01 22.62 -6.28
CA HIS A 7 -11.89 22.26 -4.87
C HIS A 7 -11.41 23.43 -4.01
N ILE A 8 -10.42 24.21 -4.47
CA ILE A 8 -9.94 25.39 -3.73
C ILE A 8 -11.06 26.42 -3.52
N VAL A 9 -11.93 26.59 -4.49
CA VAL A 9 -13.05 27.55 -4.38
C VAL A 9 -14.15 27.04 -3.46
N LEU A 10 -14.50 25.75 -3.55
CA LEU A 10 -15.61 25.17 -2.79
C LEU A 10 -15.21 24.76 -1.37
N ASP A 11 -13.99 24.30 -1.20
CA ASP A 11 -13.41 23.90 0.08
C ASP A 11 -11.89 24.14 0.07
N PRO A 12 -11.44 25.29 0.61
CA PRO A 12 -10.03 25.65 0.59
C PRO A 12 -9.10 24.62 1.23
N LEU A 13 -9.58 23.91 2.27
CA LEU A 13 -8.79 22.90 2.96
C LEU A 13 -8.47 21.70 2.06
N SER A 14 -9.49 21.08 1.47
CA SER A 14 -9.29 19.96 0.55
C SER A 14 -8.58 20.38 -0.73
N GLY A 15 -8.78 21.62 -1.17
CA GLY A 15 -8.04 22.21 -2.29
C GLY A 15 -6.55 22.28 -2.02
N LEU A 16 -6.14 22.80 -0.85
CA LEU A 16 -4.74 22.87 -0.43
C LEU A 16 -4.10 21.50 -0.29
N LEU A 17 -4.79 20.56 0.35
CA LEU A 17 -4.32 19.18 0.50
C LEU A 17 -4.17 18.48 -0.86
N SER A 18 -5.11 18.70 -1.79
CA SER A 18 -5.04 18.15 -3.15
C SER A 18 -3.87 18.72 -3.95
N ALA A 19 -3.58 20.02 -3.78
CA ALA A 19 -2.41 20.66 -4.40
C ALA A 19 -1.10 20.09 -3.82
N GLY A 20 -1.04 19.89 -2.50
CA GLY A 20 0.10 19.25 -1.83
C GLY A 20 0.32 17.81 -2.31
N LEU A 21 -0.76 17.02 -2.43
CA LEU A 21 -0.71 15.66 -2.97
C LEU A 21 -0.22 15.65 -4.42
N LEU A 22 -0.70 16.58 -5.26
CA LEU A 22 -0.24 16.69 -6.65
C LEU A 22 1.25 17.02 -6.71
N LEU A 23 1.70 18.00 -5.92
CA LEU A 23 3.12 18.36 -5.84
C LEU A 23 3.97 17.15 -5.41
N TYR A 24 3.55 16.44 -4.36
CA TYR A 24 4.20 15.22 -3.91
C TYR A 24 4.25 14.17 -5.04
N SER A 25 3.15 13.95 -5.75
CA SER A 25 3.07 12.98 -6.84
C SER A 25 4.00 13.33 -8.00
N ILE A 26 4.16 14.64 -8.31
CA ILE A 26 5.10 15.12 -9.33
C ILE A 26 6.54 14.85 -8.87
N LEU A 27 6.89 15.24 -7.63
CA LEU A 27 8.23 15.01 -7.08
C LEU A 27 8.57 13.51 -7.05
N ALA A 28 7.61 12.67 -6.63
CA ALA A 28 7.77 11.23 -6.60
C ALA A 28 7.95 10.63 -8.01
N ARG A 29 7.15 11.07 -8.99
CA ARG A 29 7.24 10.56 -10.36
C ARG A 29 8.56 10.88 -11.04
N TYR A 30 9.04 12.08 -10.87
CA TYR A 30 10.30 12.52 -11.51
C TYR A 30 11.53 12.26 -10.64
N GLU A 31 11.31 11.76 -9.41
CA GLU A 31 12.39 11.45 -8.45
C GLU A 31 13.38 12.61 -8.28
N VAL A 32 12.85 13.83 -8.16
CA VAL A 32 13.67 15.05 -8.05
C VAL A 32 13.75 15.55 -6.61
N GLY A 33 14.74 16.40 -6.35
CA GLY A 33 14.95 17.02 -5.04
C GLY A 33 15.28 16.00 -3.94
N PRO A 34 14.68 16.11 -2.76
CA PRO A 34 14.97 15.24 -1.62
C PRO A 34 14.74 13.76 -1.89
N LEU A 35 13.80 13.41 -2.77
CA LEU A 35 13.46 12.03 -3.11
C LEU A 35 14.60 11.32 -3.89
N ALA A 36 15.33 12.06 -4.72
CA ALA A 36 16.51 11.51 -5.40
C ALA A 36 17.60 11.06 -4.42
N MET A 37 17.76 11.79 -3.31
CA MET A 37 18.74 11.50 -2.26
C MET A 37 18.39 10.23 -1.46
N LEU A 38 17.14 9.80 -1.48
CA LEU A 38 16.65 8.63 -0.74
C LEU A 38 16.82 7.31 -1.50
N LYS A 39 17.09 7.34 -2.80
CA LYS A 39 17.27 6.12 -3.61
C LYS A 39 18.25 5.09 -3.03
N PRO A 40 19.40 5.46 -2.46
CA PRO A 40 20.30 4.51 -1.84
C PRO A 40 19.71 3.78 -0.63
N HIS A 41 18.72 4.40 0.01
CA HIS A 41 18.04 3.88 1.21
C HIS A 41 16.75 3.15 0.82
N PHE A 42 16.89 1.94 0.29
CA PHE A 42 15.80 1.12 -0.26
C PHE A 42 14.50 1.14 0.58
N TRP A 43 14.59 0.87 1.88
CA TRP A 43 13.42 0.80 2.76
C TRP A 43 12.73 2.14 2.93
N LEU A 44 13.49 3.18 3.24
CA LEU A 44 12.97 4.53 3.43
C LEU A 44 12.38 5.07 2.14
N TYR A 45 13.05 4.86 1.01
CA TYR A 45 12.55 5.22 -0.31
C TYR A 45 11.18 4.59 -0.60
N ASN A 46 11.03 3.28 -0.39
CA ASN A 46 9.76 2.59 -0.63
C ASN A 46 8.64 3.11 0.30
N VAL A 47 8.92 3.31 1.59
CA VAL A 47 7.92 3.86 2.53
C VAL A 47 7.48 5.25 2.09
N ILE A 48 8.42 6.13 1.76
CA ILE A 48 8.09 7.49 1.33
C ILE A 48 7.31 7.48 0.01
N MET A 49 7.69 6.65 -0.96
CA MET A 49 6.92 6.53 -2.21
C MET A 49 5.49 6.05 -1.98
N LEU A 50 5.27 5.20 -0.99
CA LEU A 50 3.93 4.71 -0.60
C LEU A 50 3.12 5.74 0.20
N MET A 51 3.75 6.73 0.84
CA MET A 51 3.04 7.79 1.59
C MET A 51 2.01 8.54 0.72
N GLN A 52 2.17 8.54 -0.59
CA GLN A 52 1.18 9.08 -1.52
C GLN A 52 -0.21 8.44 -1.31
N MET A 53 -0.27 7.14 -1.02
CA MET A 53 -1.54 6.44 -0.81
C MET A 53 -2.20 6.86 0.50
N LEU A 54 -1.42 7.06 1.56
CA LEU A 54 -1.94 7.60 2.81
C LEU A 54 -2.45 9.03 2.61
N LEU A 55 -1.66 9.89 1.97
CA LEU A 55 -2.06 11.27 1.69
C LEU A 55 -3.33 11.34 0.85
N LEU A 56 -3.49 10.45 -0.15
CA LEU A 56 -4.70 10.37 -0.96
C LEU A 56 -5.94 10.06 -0.10
N GLN A 57 -5.83 9.11 0.85
CA GLN A 57 -6.93 8.80 1.77
C GLN A 57 -7.28 10.00 2.65
N LEU A 58 -6.27 10.68 3.21
CA LEU A 58 -6.48 11.84 4.06
C LEU A 58 -7.13 13.00 3.29
N VAL A 59 -6.73 13.22 2.03
CA VAL A 59 -7.37 14.20 1.13
C VAL A 59 -8.85 13.83 0.89
N ALA A 60 -9.14 12.56 0.61
CA ALA A 60 -10.51 12.10 0.39
C ALA A 60 -11.38 12.30 1.65
N TYR A 61 -10.87 11.97 2.83
CA TYR A 61 -11.60 12.21 4.08
C TYR A 61 -11.80 13.70 4.37
N ALA A 62 -10.79 14.54 4.15
CA ALA A 62 -10.91 15.99 4.32
C ALA A 62 -11.97 16.56 3.37
N ALA A 63 -12.03 16.10 2.12
CA ALA A 63 -13.02 16.53 1.14
C ALA A 63 -14.46 16.17 1.54
N ILE A 64 -14.66 15.01 2.18
CA ILE A 64 -15.97 14.55 2.64
C ILE A 64 -16.38 15.23 3.94
N SER A 65 -15.50 15.24 4.94
CA SER A 65 -15.77 15.75 6.28
C SER A 65 -15.65 17.28 6.42
N ARG A 66 -14.95 17.92 5.50
CA ARG A 66 -14.58 19.36 5.51
C ARG A 66 -13.83 19.78 6.79
N THR A 67 -13.15 18.84 7.42
CA THR A 67 -12.40 19.04 8.65
C THR A 67 -11.15 18.17 8.70
N LEU A 68 -10.18 18.54 9.53
CA LEU A 68 -9.02 17.71 9.87
C LEU A 68 -9.20 16.94 11.19
N HIS A 69 -10.36 17.12 11.86
CA HIS A 69 -10.70 16.34 13.04
C HIS A 69 -11.34 15.02 12.62
N TRP A 70 -10.52 13.98 12.58
CA TRP A 70 -10.96 12.65 12.18
C TRP A 70 -11.10 11.74 13.39
N SER A 71 -12.11 10.88 13.34
CA SER A 71 -12.28 9.83 14.35
C SER A 71 -11.13 8.81 14.28
N GLU A 72 -10.92 8.09 15.36
CA GLU A 72 -9.93 7.01 15.43
C GLU A 72 -10.15 5.97 14.34
N ASN A 73 -11.40 5.65 14.01
CA ASN A 73 -11.76 4.70 12.95
C ASN A 73 -11.26 5.13 11.56
N ILE A 74 -11.28 6.44 11.27
CA ILE A 74 -10.73 6.98 10.02
C ILE A 74 -9.22 6.75 9.95
N TRP A 75 -8.53 6.94 11.07
CA TRP A 75 -7.09 6.68 11.13
C TRP A 75 -6.76 5.20 10.95
N TRP A 76 -7.51 4.30 11.61
CA TRP A 76 -7.33 2.86 11.41
C TRP A 76 -7.57 2.46 9.96
N HIS A 77 -8.62 2.98 9.32
CA HIS A 77 -8.88 2.73 7.91
C HIS A 77 -7.78 3.27 7.00
N ALA A 78 -7.36 4.53 7.19
CA ALA A 78 -6.31 5.14 6.36
C ALA A 78 -4.98 4.39 6.48
N CYS A 79 -4.58 4.00 7.70
CA CYS A 79 -3.40 3.18 7.93
C CYS A 79 -3.55 1.77 7.34
N GLY A 80 -4.75 1.19 7.41
CA GLY A 80 -5.07 -0.10 6.80
C GLY A 80 -4.91 -0.08 5.29
N VAL A 81 -5.47 0.92 4.60
CA VAL A 81 -5.33 1.11 3.15
C VAL A 81 -3.87 1.37 2.77
N PHE A 82 -3.14 2.15 3.57
CA PHE A 82 -1.70 2.34 3.36
C PHE A 82 -0.93 1.02 3.45
N ALA A 83 -1.19 0.20 4.47
CA ALA A 83 -0.56 -1.11 4.64
C ALA A 83 -0.94 -2.07 3.49
N LEU A 84 -2.20 -2.05 3.01
CA LEU A 84 -2.61 -2.81 1.83
C LEU A 84 -1.90 -2.37 0.55
N SER A 85 -1.67 -1.08 0.38
CA SER A 85 -0.89 -0.56 -0.75
C SER A 85 0.57 -1.04 -0.67
N ALA A 86 1.14 -1.04 0.55
CA ALA A 86 2.46 -1.60 0.81
C ALA A 86 2.51 -3.11 0.54
N LEU A 87 1.45 -3.85 0.86
CA LEU A 87 1.31 -5.27 0.56
C LEU A 87 1.39 -5.56 -0.94
N VAL A 88 0.61 -4.83 -1.73
CA VAL A 88 0.60 -4.99 -3.20
C VAL A 88 1.98 -4.65 -3.78
N GLU A 89 2.60 -3.58 -3.30
CA GLU A 89 3.95 -3.19 -3.75
C GLU A 89 5.01 -4.22 -3.33
N ALA A 90 4.93 -4.77 -2.12
CA ALA A 90 5.83 -5.82 -1.67
C ALA A 90 5.69 -7.07 -2.54
N ALA A 91 4.46 -7.51 -2.80
CA ALA A 91 4.20 -8.65 -3.68
C ALA A 91 4.68 -8.41 -5.12
N ARG A 92 4.53 -7.17 -5.63
CA ARG A 92 5.03 -6.79 -6.95
C ARG A 92 6.55 -6.91 -7.06
N LYS A 93 7.27 -6.65 -5.97
CA LYS A 93 8.73 -6.73 -5.87
C LYS A 93 9.25 -8.09 -5.39
N CYS A 94 8.41 -9.10 -5.30
CA CYS A 94 8.80 -10.49 -5.18
C CYS A 94 9.12 -11.03 -6.59
N LEU A 95 10.37 -10.90 -7.01
CA LEU A 95 10.81 -11.33 -8.34
C LEU A 95 11.44 -12.72 -8.29
N PRO A 96 11.24 -13.56 -9.33
CA PRO A 96 12.01 -14.79 -9.47
C PRO A 96 13.47 -14.46 -9.81
N PRO A 97 14.44 -15.34 -9.51
CA PRO A 97 15.87 -15.07 -9.72
C PRO A 97 16.23 -14.64 -11.15
N GLU A 98 15.48 -15.13 -12.14
CA GLU A 98 15.71 -14.82 -13.56
C GLU A 98 15.32 -13.38 -13.95
N GLU A 99 14.45 -12.74 -13.14
CA GLU A 99 13.95 -11.37 -13.37
C GLU A 99 14.65 -10.34 -12.47
N GLU A 100 15.60 -10.78 -11.62
CA GLU A 100 16.33 -9.88 -10.74
C GLU A 100 17.26 -8.97 -11.55
N THR A 101 17.23 -7.69 -11.22
CA THR A 101 18.09 -6.69 -11.85
C THR A 101 19.37 -6.48 -11.05
N ALA A 102 20.42 -5.98 -11.72
CA ALA A 102 21.69 -5.63 -11.08
C ALA A 102 21.54 -4.55 -9.99
N TYR A 103 20.47 -3.75 -10.04
CA TYR A 103 20.24 -2.62 -9.11
C TYR A 103 19.68 -3.03 -7.75
N ARG A 104 19.30 -4.30 -7.57
CA ARG A 104 18.75 -4.82 -6.31
C ARG A 104 17.60 -3.97 -5.76
N ASP A 105 16.66 -3.59 -6.60
CA ASP A 105 15.50 -2.77 -6.28
C ASP A 105 14.26 -3.59 -5.89
N SER A 106 14.40 -4.90 -5.75
CA SER A 106 13.36 -5.84 -5.33
C SER A 106 13.56 -6.29 -3.88
N TYR A 107 12.48 -6.77 -3.24
CA TYR A 107 12.58 -7.40 -1.92
C TYR A 107 13.31 -8.74 -1.99
N SER A 108 13.10 -9.51 -3.07
CA SER A 108 13.76 -10.80 -3.28
C SER A 108 15.27 -10.68 -3.46
N SER A 109 15.77 -9.65 -4.15
CA SER A 109 17.21 -9.42 -4.28
C SER A 109 17.91 -9.02 -2.97
N ARG A 110 17.14 -8.45 -2.03
CA ARG A 110 17.65 -7.98 -0.72
C ARG A 110 17.53 -9.02 0.38
N LEU A 111 16.41 -9.74 0.43
CA LEU A 111 16.04 -10.65 1.52
C LEU A 111 16.04 -12.12 1.08
N GLY A 112 16.27 -12.37 -0.20
CA GLY A 112 16.04 -13.68 -0.81
C GLY A 112 14.56 -13.98 -0.98
N VAL A 113 14.27 -15.11 -1.61
CA VAL A 113 12.90 -15.56 -1.94
C VAL A 113 12.04 -15.73 -0.70
N TRP A 114 12.52 -16.47 0.29
CA TRP A 114 11.80 -16.69 1.55
C TRP A 114 11.61 -15.41 2.36
N GLY A 115 12.66 -14.58 2.46
CA GLY A 115 12.58 -13.32 3.19
C GLY A 115 11.54 -12.37 2.59
N SER A 116 11.47 -12.26 1.27
CA SER A 116 10.48 -11.42 0.59
C SER A 116 9.05 -11.95 0.77
N ALA A 117 8.84 -13.28 0.71
CA ALA A 117 7.55 -13.89 1.00
C ALA A 117 7.09 -13.64 2.44
N ILE A 118 8.00 -13.77 3.42
CA ILE A 118 7.73 -13.50 4.84
C ILE A 118 7.37 -12.03 5.04
N VAL A 119 8.14 -11.09 4.51
CA VAL A 119 7.83 -9.65 4.63
C VAL A 119 6.47 -9.32 4.03
N THR A 120 6.15 -9.89 2.87
CA THR A 120 4.83 -9.70 2.24
C THR A 120 3.70 -10.23 3.13
N LEU A 121 3.87 -11.40 3.74
CA LEU A 121 2.91 -11.94 4.72
C LEU A 121 2.77 -11.06 5.96
N LEU A 122 3.89 -10.57 6.51
CA LEU A 122 3.86 -9.69 7.69
C LEU A 122 3.12 -8.38 7.41
N ILE A 123 3.29 -7.81 6.23
CA ILE A 123 2.54 -6.62 5.82
C ILE A 123 1.04 -6.95 5.68
N GLY A 124 0.69 -8.12 5.14
CA GLY A 124 -0.69 -8.59 5.07
C GLY A 124 -1.33 -8.78 6.44
N LEU A 125 -0.61 -9.38 7.38
CA LEU A 125 -1.06 -9.54 8.78
C LEU A 125 -1.20 -8.18 9.48
N LEU A 126 -0.28 -7.24 9.25
CA LEU A 126 -0.40 -5.87 9.75
C LEU A 126 -1.66 -5.19 9.21
N SER A 127 -1.93 -5.32 7.91
CA SER A 127 -3.15 -4.78 7.31
C SER A 127 -4.40 -5.37 7.96
N MET A 128 -4.44 -6.68 8.14
CA MET A 128 -5.54 -7.37 8.82
C MET A 128 -5.72 -6.86 10.25
N TRP A 129 -4.64 -6.69 11.01
CA TRP A 129 -4.68 -6.17 12.37
C TRP A 129 -5.22 -4.74 12.43
N LEU A 130 -4.82 -3.86 11.49
CA LEU A 130 -5.32 -2.49 11.40
C LEU A 130 -6.83 -2.46 11.12
N TYR A 131 -7.31 -3.31 10.21
CA TYR A 131 -8.76 -3.42 9.95
C TYR A 131 -9.54 -4.01 11.12
N ALA A 132 -8.92 -4.90 11.91
CA ALA A 132 -9.54 -5.46 13.12
C ALA A 132 -9.80 -4.40 14.22
N GLN A 133 -9.14 -3.23 14.14
CA GLN A 133 -9.41 -2.12 15.07
C GLN A 133 -10.68 -1.33 14.71
N ILE A 134 -11.25 -1.55 13.52
CA ILE A 134 -12.47 -0.86 13.07
C ILE A 134 -13.69 -1.59 13.63
N PRO A 135 -14.56 -0.93 14.42
CA PRO A 135 -15.75 -1.56 14.98
C PRO A 135 -16.66 -2.13 13.89
N GLY A 136 -17.22 -3.30 14.14
CA GLY A 136 -18.13 -3.99 13.22
C GLY A 136 -17.45 -4.89 12.19
N VAL A 137 -16.14 -4.82 12.02
CA VAL A 137 -15.40 -5.71 11.11
C VAL A 137 -15.34 -7.13 11.68
N SER A 138 -15.92 -8.08 10.94
CA SER A 138 -15.94 -9.49 11.34
C SER A 138 -14.57 -10.15 11.21
N GLN A 139 -14.13 -10.80 12.28
CA GLN A 139 -12.87 -11.54 12.32
C GLN A 139 -12.81 -12.67 11.27
N LEU A 140 -13.94 -13.31 10.99
CA LEU A 140 -14.00 -14.37 9.97
C LEU A 140 -13.54 -13.87 8.60
N TYR A 141 -14.04 -12.71 8.18
CA TYR A 141 -13.66 -12.14 6.88
C TYR A 141 -12.19 -11.72 6.84
N LEU A 142 -11.64 -11.24 7.96
CA LEU A 142 -10.21 -10.93 8.05
C LEU A 142 -9.36 -12.18 7.81
N TRP A 143 -9.71 -13.30 8.41
CA TRP A 143 -9.01 -14.57 8.17
C TRP A 143 -9.19 -15.08 6.73
N LEU A 144 -10.38 -14.94 6.16
CA LEU A 144 -10.61 -15.29 4.75
C LEU A 144 -9.78 -14.44 3.80
N ALA A 145 -9.55 -13.17 4.13
CA ALA A 145 -8.75 -12.27 3.32
C ALA A 145 -7.26 -12.65 3.28
N ILE A 146 -6.71 -13.23 4.35
CA ILE A 146 -5.27 -13.57 4.38
C ILE A 146 -4.97 -14.88 3.62
N LEU A 147 -5.95 -15.76 3.41
CA LEU A 147 -5.73 -17.07 2.78
C LEU A 147 -5.13 -16.99 1.38
N PRO A 148 -5.63 -16.15 0.45
CA PRO A 148 -5.04 -16.04 -0.89
C PRO A 148 -3.58 -15.60 -0.84
N LEU A 149 -3.24 -14.68 0.07
CA LEU A 149 -1.88 -14.21 0.26
C LEU A 149 -0.98 -15.31 0.81
N LEU A 150 -1.45 -16.06 1.82
CA LEU A 150 -0.70 -17.18 2.41
C LEU A 150 -0.38 -18.24 1.36
N LEU A 151 -1.38 -18.66 0.58
CA LEU A 151 -1.20 -19.61 -0.50
C LEU A 151 -0.23 -19.09 -1.58
N GLY A 152 -0.35 -17.81 -1.93
CA GLY A 152 0.53 -17.15 -2.88
C GLY A 152 1.99 -17.09 -2.39
N ALA A 153 2.19 -16.71 -1.13
CA ALA A 153 3.50 -16.61 -0.52
C ALA A 153 4.18 -17.99 -0.40
N LEU A 154 3.45 -19.01 0.04
CA LEU A 154 3.94 -20.39 0.12
C LEU A 154 4.30 -20.93 -1.28
N ARG A 155 3.45 -20.68 -2.27
CA ARG A 155 3.71 -21.12 -3.65
C ARG A 155 4.96 -20.43 -4.23
N TYR A 156 5.12 -19.13 -4.03
CA TYR A 156 6.27 -18.38 -4.48
C TYR A 156 7.55 -18.82 -3.75
N ALA A 157 7.51 -18.98 -2.44
CA ALA A 157 8.67 -19.37 -1.63
C ALA A 157 9.21 -20.77 -2.02
N ASN A 158 8.30 -21.73 -2.30
CA ASN A 158 8.68 -23.09 -2.67
C ASN A 158 9.14 -23.22 -4.14
N LYS A 159 8.60 -22.39 -5.04
CA LYS A 159 8.98 -22.39 -6.45
C LYS A 159 8.96 -20.96 -6.99
N PRO A 160 10.07 -20.24 -6.90
CA PRO A 160 10.20 -18.84 -7.29
C PRO A 160 10.36 -18.70 -8.82
N ASP A 161 9.33 -19.08 -9.55
CA ASP A 161 9.19 -18.95 -10.99
C ASP A 161 8.19 -17.82 -11.35
N LYS A 162 8.00 -17.52 -12.63
CA LYS A 162 7.01 -16.55 -13.11
C LYS A 162 5.60 -16.84 -12.60
N LYS A 163 5.21 -18.12 -12.51
CA LYS A 163 3.90 -18.50 -11.95
C LYS A 163 3.83 -18.18 -10.46
N GLY A 164 4.87 -18.50 -9.69
CA GLY A 164 4.95 -18.16 -8.26
C GLY A 164 4.81 -16.67 -8.02
N LYS A 165 5.52 -15.84 -8.79
CA LYS A 165 5.38 -14.38 -8.78
C LYS A 165 3.93 -13.94 -9.02
N TYR A 166 3.28 -14.41 -10.09
CA TYR A 166 1.89 -14.01 -10.37
C TYR A 166 0.91 -14.49 -9.30
N ILE A 167 1.14 -15.65 -8.69
CA ILE A 167 0.26 -16.17 -7.65
C ILE A 167 0.38 -15.34 -6.36
N ILE A 168 1.59 -14.95 -5.92
CA ILE A 168 1.73 -14.07 -4.75
C ILE A 168 1.14 -12.68 -5.01
N GLN A 169 1.31 -12.14 -6.22
CA GLN A 169 0.71 -10.86 -6.62
C GLN A 169 -0.82 -10.93 -6.65
N ALA A 170 -1.38 -11.99 -7.25
CA ALA A 170 -2.83 -12.22 -7.26
C ALA A 170 -3.37 -12.41 -5.83
N GLY A 171 -2.65 -13.14 -4.98
CA GLY A 171 -2.98 -13.30 -3.56
C GLY A 171 -3.04 -11.96 -2.83
N ALA A 172 -2.05 -11.09 -3.03
CA ALA A 172 -2.02 -9.75 -2.44
C ALA A 172 -3.19 -8.87 -2.93
N VAL A 173 -3.49 -8.90 -4.24
CA VAL A 173 -4.62 -8.14 -4.81
C VAL A 173 -5.96 -8.68 -4.31
N LEU A 174 -6.14 -9.99 -4.21
CA LEU A 174 -7.37 -10.59 -3.67
C LEU A 174 -7.55 -10.24 -2.19
N SER A 175 -6.48 -10.31 -1.39
CA SER A 175 -6.51 -9.87 0.01
C SER A 175 -6.89 -8.40 0.14
N TYR A 176 -6.31 -7.54 -0.72
CA TYR A 176 -6.67 -6.12 -0.80
C TYR A 176 -8.16 -5.93 -1.08
N LEU A 177 -8.71 -6.63 -2.08
CA LEU A 177 -10.12 -6.50 -2.46
C LEU A 177 -11.05 -7.00 -1.35
N ILE A 178 -10.76 -8.16 -0.76
CA ILE A 178 -11.58 -8.74 0.32
C ILE A 178 -11.60 -7.82 1.53
N LEU A 179 -10.44 -7.31 1.99
CA LEU A 179 -10.37 -6.42 3.14
C LEU A 179 -11.12 -5.11 2.92
N ASN A 180 -11.11 -4.56 1.70
CA ASN A 180 -11.92 -3.37 1.41
C ASN A 180 -13.41 -3.67 1.33
N LEU A 181 -13.81 -4.84 0.80
CA LEU A 181 -15.22 -5.24 0.76
C LEU A 181 -15.82 -5.50 2.14
N VAL A 182 -15.02 -5.99 3.09
CA VAL A 182 -15.45 -6.26 4.48
C VAL A 182 -15.99 -5.01 5.18
N LEU A 183 -15.57 -3.82 4.77
CA LEU A 183 -16.08 -2.57 5.33
C LEU A 183 -17.52 -2.22 4.89
N TRP A 184 -18.03 -2.91 3.87
CA TRP A 184 -19.37 -2.70 3.33
C TRP A 184 -20.38 -3.79 3.75
N LEU A 185 -19.91 -4.82 4.42
CA LEU A 185 -20.69 -5.95 4.92
C LEU A 185 -20.99 -5.82 6.41
#